data_b46c3f7c5259ccc9dc174ece86772410
#
_entry.id   b46c3f7c5259ccc9dc174ece86772410
#
_cell.length_a   1.000
_cell.length_b   1.000
_cell.length_c   1.000
_cell.angle_alpha   90.00
_cell.angle_beta   90.00
_cell.angle_gamma   90.00
#
_symmetry.space_group_name_H-M   'P 1'
#
loop_
_entity.id
_entity.type
_entity.pdbx_description
1 polymer ?
#
loop_
_entity_poly.entity_id
_entity_poly.type
_entity_poly.pdbx_seq_one_letter_code
_entity_poly.pdbx_strand_id
1 'polypeptide(L)'
;FRYVLESKTHDLRELTDLHKWVVIPRLKQVTGVADVSNYGGITTQYQIEIDPRKMEQYGISLADISEKVEKNNINAGGSIVSRGDLGYVIRGIGLIKGLEDLGNIVVKTVDGVPVYLNDIGKLKYGNLERKGVLGFTDEQRDYSDGVEGIVQMLRGQNPSEVLKDVHKAVDELNGDVLPEGVSIHPFMDRTDLVGTTLHTVSRTLLEGMLLVLLVLILF
;
A
#
# COMPACT_ATOMS: atom_id res chain seq x y z
N PHE A 1 1.82 4.32 -15.87
CA PHE A 1 0.91 5.27 -15.26
C PHE A 1 1.45 5.63 -13.88
N ARG A 2 1.62 6.93 -13.61
CA ARG A 2 2.12 7.45 -12.32
C ARG A 2 1.12 8.47 -11.79
N TYR A 3 0.91 8.45 -10.49
CA TYR A 3 -0.03 9.31 -9.80
C TYR A 3 0.49 9.70 -8.42
N VAL A 4 0.01 10.81 -7.90
CA VAL A 4 0.17 11.21 -6.51
C VAL A 4 -1.17 11.07 -5.78
N LEU A 5 -1.09 10.71 -4.50
CA LEU A 5 -2.23 10.77 -3.59
C LEU A 5 -2.16 12.09 -2.85
N GLU A 6 -3.23 12.86 -2.93
CA GLU A 6 -3.29 14.20 -2.34
C GLU A 6 -4.44 14.34 -1.36
N SER A 7 -4.24 15.16 -0.34
CA SER A 7 -5.29 15.60 0.58
C SER A 7 -4.96 16.95 1.19
N LYS A 8 -6.02 17.68 1.52
CA LYS A 8 -5.94 18.92 2.32
C LYS A 8 -6.28 18.71 3.79
N THR A 9 -6.83 17.55 4.13
CA THR A 9 -7.39 17.24 5.44
C THR A 9 -6.70 16.09 6.16
N HIS A 10 -6.02 15.20 5.44
CA HIS A 10 -5.33 14.03 5.96
C HIS A 10 -3.83 14.24 5.98
N ASP A 11 -3.17 13.71 7.00
CA ASP A 11 -1.73 13.77 7.10
C ASP A 11 -1.03 12.75 6.17
N LEU A 12 0.28 12.89 6.03
CA LEU A 12 1.07 12.02 5.14
C LEU A 12 1.06 10.55 5.57
N ARG A 13 0.87 10.26 6.85
CA ARG A 13 0.78 8.91 7.40
C ARG A 13 -0.54 8.25 6.98
N GLU A 14 -1.64 8.97 7.17
CA GLU A 14 -2.97 8.52 6.77
C GLU A 14 -3.03 8.28 5.26
N LEU A 15 -2.45 9.19 4.46
CA LEU A 15 -2.33 9.01 3.01
C LEU A 15 -1.51 7.77 2.65
N THR A 16 -0.42 7.51 3.37
CA THR A 16 0.41 6.32 3.13
C THR A 16 -0.36 5.03 3.44
N ASP A 17 -1.13 5.02 4.52
CA ASP A 17 -1.93 3.86 4.92
C ASP A 17 -3.09 3.62 3.93
N LEU A 18 -3.80 4.67 3.51
CA LEU A 18 -4.82 4.58 2.46
C LEU A 18 -4.23 4.09 1.15
N HIS A 19 -3.07 4.59 0.74
CA HIS A 19 -2.39 4.13 -0.46
C HIS A 19 -2.06 2.64 -0.38
N LYS A 20 -1.46 2.21 0.72
CA LYS A 20 -0.98 0.84 0.92
C LYS A 20 -2.12 -0.18 1.03
N TRP A 21 -3.19 0.17 1.74
CA TRP A 21 -4.23 -0.78 2.10
C TRP A 21 -5.51 -0.68 1.28
N VAL A 22 -5.73 0.43 0.58
CA VAL A 22 -6.94 0.66 -0.24
C VAL A 22 -6.57 0.80 -1.72
N VAL A 23 -5.72 1.77 -2.06
CA VAL A 23 -5.42 2.12 -3.46
C VAL A 23 -4.64 1.01 -4.16
N ILE A 24 -3.50 0.59 -3.60
CA ILE A 24 -2.65 -0.45 -4.21
C ILE A 24 -3.42 -1.77 -4.43
N PRO A 25 -4.14 -2.33 -3.44
CA PRO A 25 -4.89 -3.56 -3.65
C PRO A 25 -5.97 -3.44 -4.73
N ARG A 26 -6.66 -2.29 -4.81
CA ARG A 26 -7.67 -2.07 -5.85
C ARG A 26 -7.07 -1.99 -7.24
N LEU A 27 -5.98 -1.26 -7.43
CA LEU A 27 -5.31 -1.14 -8.72
C LEU A 27 -4.64 -2.46 -9.16
N LYS A 28 -4.15 -3.27 -8.23
CA LYS A 28 -3.61 -4.61 -8.53
C LYS A 28 -4.66 -5.60 -9.03
N GLN A 29 -5.94 -5.36 -8.78
CA GLN A 29 -7.05 -6.19 -9.30
C GLN A 29 -7.36 -5.90 -10.77
N VAL A 30 -6.85 -4.81 -11.33
CA VAL A 30 -7.04 -4.46 -12.73
C VAL A 30 -6.30 -5.47 -13.61
N THR A 31 -7.01 -6.03 -14.58
CA THR A 31 -6.44 -7.00 -15.51
C THR A 31 -5.29 -6.38 -16.30
N GLY A 32 -4.14 -7.05 -16.32
CA GLY A 32 -2.95 -6.57 -17.02
C GLY A 32 -2.02 -5.72 -16.17
N VAL A 33 -2.37 -5.38 -14.93
CA VAL A 33 -1.47 -4.76 -13.97
C VAL A 33 -0.59 -5.85 -13.33
N ALA A 34 0.73 -5.65 -13.36
CA ALA A 34 1.70 -6.55 -12.74
C ALA A 34 1.91 -6.22 -11.28
N ASP A 35 2.12 -4.94 -10.98
CA ASP A 35 2.38 -4.42 -9.64
C ASP A 35 2.07 -2.92 -9.56
N VAL A 36 1.95 -2.42 -8.34
CA VAL A 36 1.88 -1.00 -8.02
C VAL A 36 2.93 -0.69 -6.98
N SER A 37 3.97 0.04 -7.39
CA SER A 37 5.04 0.45 -6.48
C SER A 37 4.67 1.73 -5.75
N ASN A 38 5.06 1.82 -4.47
CA ASN A 38 4.89 2.99 -3.63
C ASN A 38 6.20 3.75 -3.49
N TYR A 39 6.15 5.08 -3.63
CA TYR A 39 7.27 5.99 -3.35
C TYR A 39 6.82 7.12 -2.43
N GLY A 40 7.74 7.61 -1.60
CA GLY A 40 7.42 8.63 -0.61
C GLY A 40 6.59 8.08 0.54
N GLY A 41 5.89 8.98 1.24
CA GLY A 41 5.05 8.64 2.38
C GLY A 41 5.82 8.30 3.65
N ILE A 42 5.08 7.93 4.69
CA ILE A 42 5.61 7.56 6.02
C ILE A 42 5.00 6.23 6.43
N THR A 43 5.83 5.19 6.54
CA THR A 43 5.36 3.90 7.06
C THR A 43 5.38 3.92 8.58
N THR A 44 4.23 3.72 9.19
CA THR A 44 4.08 3.59 10.64
C THR A 44 4.63 2.26 11.13
N GLN A 45 5.33 2.27 12.25
CA GLN A 45 5.78 1.07 12.95
C GLN A 45 5.53 1.21 14.45
N TYR A 46 5.37 0.09 15.14
CA TYR A 46 5.44 0.04 16.59
C TYR A 46 6.90 0.13 17.01
N GLN A 47 7.21 1.05 17.92
CA GLN A 47 8.53 1.19 18.48
C GLN A 47 8.51 0.87 19.97
N ILE A 48 9.47 0.07 20.39
CA ILE A 48 9.70 -0.31 21.78
C ILE A 48 11.01 0.31 22.20
N GLU A 49 10.95 1.37 23.02
CA GLU A 49 12.12 2.01 23.63
C GLU A 49 12.42 1.36 24.96
N ILE A 50 13.34 0.42 24.97
CA ILE A 50 13.63 -0.40 26.14
C ILE A 50 14.58 0.36 27.06
N ASP A 51 14.33 0.28 28.39
CA ASP A 51 15.25 0.79 29.42
C ASP A 51 16.28 -0.30 29.78
N PRO A 52 17.59 -0.08 29.49
CA PRO A 52 18.63 -1.06 29.78
C PRO A 52 18.76 -1.41 31.29
N ARG A 53 18.46 -0.47 32.19
CA ARG A 53 18.50 -0.70 33.64
C ARG A 53 17.41 -1.68 34.07
N LYS A 54 16.23 -1.56 33.48
CA LYS A 54 15.12 -2.50 33.75
C LYS A 54 15.41 -3.87 33.17
N MET A 55 16.05 -3.95 32.00
CA MET A 55 16.51 -5.23 31.45
C MET A 55 17.46 -5.95 32.41
N GLU A 56 18.45 -5.22 32.92
CA GLU A 56 19.41 -5.74 33.90
C GLU A 56 18.71 -6.15 35.20
N GLN A 57 17.84 -5.30 35.75
CA GLN A 57 17.09 -5.56 36.99
C GLN A 57 16.26 -6.85 36.91
N TYR A 58 15.60 -7.11 35.79
CA TYR A 58 14.77 -8.30 35.59
C TYR A 58 15.53 -9.48 34.95
N GLY A 59 16.80 -9.29 34.60
CA GLY A 59 17.62 -10.29 33.93
C GLY A 59 17.00 -10.73 32.58
N ILE A 60 16.58 -9.78 31.75
CA ILE A 60 15.93 -9.98 30.46
C ILE A 60 16.90 -9.51 29.38
N SER A 61 17.12 -10.35 28.36
CA SER A 61 17.92 -9.96 27.19
C SER A 61 17.05 -9.39 26.07
N LEU A 62 17.67 -8.67 25.13
CA LEU A 62 16.98 -8.17 23.93
C LEU A 62 16.43 -9.33 23.06
N ALA A 63 17.15 -10.45 23.03
CA ALA A 63 16.72 -11.65 22.34
C ALA A 63 15.44 -12.23 22.93
N ASP A 64 15.32 -12.25 24.27
CA ASP A 64 14.09 -12.73 24.95
C ASP A 64 12.89 -11.87 24.57
N ILE A 65 13.07 -10.54 24.53
CA ILE A 65 12.01 -9.59 24.15
C ILE A 65 11.57 -9.85 22.70
N SER A 66 12.53 -9.95 21.78
CA SER A 66 12.24 -10.19 20.36
C SER A 66 11.48 -11.50 20.17
N GLU A 67 11.93 -12.58 20.81
CA GLU A 67 11.28 -13.88 20.75
C GLU A 67 9.84 -13.85 21.30
N LYS A 68 9.64 -13.15 22.43
CA LYS A 68 8.30 -13.03 23.03
C LYS A 68 7.35 -12.19 22.17
N VAL A 69 7.81 -11.09 21.62
CA VAL A 69 7.00 -10.26 20.70
C VAL A 69 6.63 -11.06 19.45
N GLU A 70 7.57 -11.77 18.84
CA GLU A 70 7.32 -12.61 17.67
C GLU A 70 6.30 -13.71 17.95
N LYS A 71 6.46 -14.45 19.06
CA LYS A 71 5.55 -15.52 19.46
C LYS A 71 4.14 -15.05 19.84
N ASN A 72 4.00 -13.81 20.30
CA ASN A 72 2.70 -13.22 20.64
C ASN A 72 2.05 -12.42 19.48
N ASN A 73 2.64 -12.43 18.28
CA ASN A 73 2.10 -11.78 17.10
C ASN A 73 1.78 -12.79 16.00
N ILE A 74 1.12 -13.89 16.37
CA ILE A 74 0.80 -15.00 15.46
C ILE A 74 -0.64 -15.43 15.67
N ASN A 75 -1.37 -15.67 14.57
CA ASN A 75 -2.65 -16.35 14.62
C ASN A 75 -2.42 -17.86 14.82
N ALA A 76 -3.04 -18.42 15.82
CA ALA A 76 -3.04 -19.87 16.03
C ALA A 76 -4.15 -20.51 15.21
N GLY A 77 -3.79 -21.52 14.41
CA GLY A 77 -4.77 -22.42 13.79
C GLY A 77 -5.50 -23.20 14.88
N GLY A 78 -6.81 -23.27 14.76
CA GLY A 78 -7.64 -23.94 15.75
C GLY A 78 -8.16 -25.30 15.28
N SER A 79 -8.71 -26.06 16.22
CA SER A 79 -9.38 -27.31 15.98
C SER A 79 -10.85 -27.08 15.60
N ILE A 80 -11.46 -28.09 14.97
CA ILE A 80 -12.91 -28.12 14.75
C ILE A 80 -13.55 -28.79 15.95
N VAL A 81 -14.46 -28.12 16.62
CA VAL A 81 -15.30 -28.67 17.69
C VAL A 81 -16.67 -29.02 17.12
N SER A 82 -16.99 -30.28 17.08
CA SER A 82 -18.32 -30.74 16.64
C SER A 82 -19.31 -30.67 17.80
N ARG A 83 -20.44 -30.01 17.54
CA ARG A 83 -21.56 -29.95 18.49
C ARG A 83 -22.85 -30.28 17.75
N GLY A 84 -23.32 -31.52 17.91
CA GLY A 84 -24.38 -32.09 17.08
C GLY A 84 -23.90 -32.23 15.64
N ASP A 85 -24.72 -31.84 14.69
CA ASP A 85 -24.42 -31.89 13.24
C ASP A 85 -23.60 -30.69 12.73
N LEU A 86 -23.20 -29.77 13.63
CA LEU A 86 -22.46 -28.56 13.28
C LEU A 86 -21.00 -28.66 13.73
N GLY A 87 -20.08 -28.31 12.82
CA GLY A 87 -18.65 -28.15 13.09
C GLY A 87 -18.30 -26.67 13.29
N TYR A 88 -17.76 -26.32 14.47
CA TYR A 88 -17.27 -24.97 14.78
C TYR A 88 -15.77 -24.92 14.64
N VAL A 89 -15.29 -24.03 13.77
CA VAL A 89 -13.85 -23.77 13.63
C VAL A 89 -13.41 -22.78 14.71
N ILE A 90 -12.55 -23.22 15.62
CA ILE A 90 -11.94 -22.34 16.62
C ILE A 90 -10.71 -21.70 15.98
N ARG A 91 -10.59 -20.39 16.07
CA ARG A 91 -9.43 -19.63 15.60
C ARG A 91 -8.88 -18.77 16.74
N GLY A 92 -7.61 -18.98 17.10
CA GLY A 92 -6.89 -18.08 17.99
C GLY A 92 -6.41 -16.85 17.22
N ILE A 93 -6.95 -15.67 17.53
CA ILE A 93 -6.49 -14.41 16.94
C ILE A 93 -5.46 -13.80 17.90
N GLY A 94 -4.17 -13.87 17.53
CA GLY A 94 -3.06 -13.37 18.35
C GLY A 94 -2.28 -12.24 17.70
N LEU A 95 -2.78 -11.64 16.60
CA LEU A 95 -2.12 -10.49 15.98
C LEU A 95 -2.29 -9.23 16.83
N ILE A 96 -1.20 -8.51 17.04
CA ILE A 96 -1.17 -7.22 17.75
C ILE A 96 -1.94 -6.19 16.93
N LYS A 97 -2.94 -5.55 17.55
CA LYS A 97 -3.78 -4.53 16.93
C LYS A 97 -3.42 -3.11 17.35
N GLY A 98 -2.70 -2.97 18.46
CA GLY A 98 -2.36 -1.66 19.01
C GLY A 98 -1.25 -1.71 20.06
N LEU A 99 -0.89 -0.54 20.58
CA LEU A 99 0.14 -0.42 21.61
C LEU A 99 -0.25 -1.11 22.91
N GLU A 100 -1.54 -1.19 23.22
CA GLU A 100 -2.05 -1.86 24.41
C GLU A 100 -1.78 -3.36 24.36
N ASP A 101 -2.12 -4.01 23.24
CA ASP A 101 -1.85 -5.44 23.04
C ASP A 101 -0.35 -5.73 23.14
N LEU A 102 0.47 -4.87 22.51
CA LEU A 102 1.91 -4.98 22.55
C LEU A 102 2.45 -4.83 23.99
N GLY A 103 1.90 -3.87 24.74
CA GLY A 103 2.31 -3.59 26.13
C GLY A 103 2.00 -4.71 27.11
N ASN A 104 0.92 -5.44 26.85
CA ASN A 104 0.44 -6.55 27.68
C ASN A 104 1.18 -7.88 27.42
N ILE A 105 2.17 -7.90 26.53
CA ILE A 105 2.99 -9.09 26.32
C ILE A 105 3.84 -9.35 27.56
N VAL A 106 3.70 -10.56 28.12
CA VAL A 106 4.54 -11.04 29.22
C VAL A 106 5.89 -11.46 28.66
N VAL A 107 6.94 -10.73 29.06
CA VAL A 107 8.32 -11.02 28.62
C VAL A 107 8.96 -12.09 29.50
N LYS A 108 8.76 -12.00 30.82
CA LYS A 108 9.33 -12.93 31.81
C LYS A 108 8.43 -13.02 33.05
N THR A 109 8.55 -14.10 33.80
CA THR A 109 7.94 -14.23 35.13
C THR A 109 9.07 -14.29 36.17
N VAL A 110 9.03 -13.39 37.13
CA VAL A 110 10.01 -13.31 38.23
C VAL A 110 9.27 -13.55 39.54
N ASP A 111 9.67 -14.56 40.28
CA ASP A 111 9.04 -14.98 41.55
C ASP A 111 7.51 -15.13 41.47
N GLY A 112 7.02 -15.65 40.37
CA GLY A 112 5.57 -15.81 40.10
C GLY A 112 4.83 -14.57 39.64
N VAL A 113 5.52 -13.42 39.53
CA VAL A 113 4.94 -12.14 39.05
C VAL A 113 5.31 -11.94 37.59
N PRO A 114 4.31 -11.73 36.68
CA PRO A 114 4.59 -11.45 35.28
C PRO A 114 5.21 -10.05 35.12
N VAL A 115 6.25 -9.95 34.28
CA VAL A 115 6.87 -8.71 33.84
C VAL A 115 6.39 -8.44 32.41
N TYR A 116 5.68 -7.36 32.21
CA TYR A 116 5.12 -6.95 30.93
C TYR A 116 6.11 -6.09 30.12
N LEU A 117 5.88 -6.00 28.83
CA LEU A 117 6.70 -5.14 27.97
C LEU A 117 6.62 -3.66 28.39
N ASN A 118 5.45 -3.21 28.86
CA ASN A 118 5.27 -1.85 29.45
C ASN A 118 6.11 -1.60 30.69
N ASP A 119 6.47 -2.66 31.43
CA ASP A 119 7.29 -2.50 32.64
C ASP A 119 8.76 -2.22 32.33
N ILE A 120 9.24 -2.66 31.17
CA ILE A 120 10.64 -2.61 30.76
C ILE A 120 10.94 -1.53 29.71
N GLY A 121 9.93 -0.94 29.10
CA GLY A 121 10.13 0.05 28.03
C GLY A 121 8.95 0.99 27.84
N LYS A 122 9.13 1.93 26.93
CA LYS A 122 8.08 2.82 26.44
C LYS A 122 7.66 2.38 25.04
N LEU A 123 6.36 2.27 24.84
CA LEU A 123 5.78 1.91 23.57
C LEU A 123 5.22 3.15 22.88
N LYS A 124 5.50 3.31 21.61
CA LYS A 124 4.98 4.42 20.81
C LYS A 124 4.83 4.03 19.35
N TYR A 125 3.99 4.78 18.63
CA TYR A 125 4.05 4.78 17.18
C TYR A 125 5.27 5.58 16.73
N GLY A 126 6.04 5.00 15.84
CA GLY A 126 7.18 5.65 15.22
C GLY A 126 7.10 5.53 13.70
N ASN A 127 8.08 6.09 13.03
CA ASN A 127 8.20 6.01 11.60
C ASN A 127 9.34 5.05 11.24
N LEU A 128 9.11 4.22 10.22
CA LEU A 128 10.20 3.52 9.59
C LEU A 128 11.16 4.55 8.99
N GLU A 129 12.46 4.29 9.08
CA GLU A 129 13.47 5.16 8.49
C GLU A 129 13.21 5.34 6.99
N ARG A 130 13.08 6.59 6.57
CA ARG A 130 12.75 6.95 5.20
C ARG A 130 14.00 6.93 4.34
N LYS A 131 13.93 6.24 3.20
CA LYS A 131 15.01 6.21 2.21
C LYS A 131 14.98 7.38 1.24
N GLY A 132 13.88 8.13 1.20
CA GLY A 132 13.69 9.27 0.32
C GLY A 132 12.39 10.02 0.61
N VAL A 133 12.29 11.17 0.02
CA VAL A 133 11.12 12.07 0.07
C VAL A 133 10.66 12.30 -1.35
N LEU A 134 9.35 12.35 -1.58
CA LEU A 134 8.76 12.69 -2.85
C LEU A 134 8.30 14.14 -2.84
N GLY A 135 8.92 14.98 -3.66
CA GLY A 135 8.41 16.30 -4.00
C GLY A 135 7.63 16.26 -5.31
N PHE A 136 6.53 16.97 -5.38
CA PHE A 136 5.73 17.14 -6.59
C PHE A 136 5.25 18.58 -6.70
N THR A 137 5.51 19.22 -7.83
CA THR A 137 5.07 20.59 -8.12
C THR A 137 4.50 20.65 -9.54
N ASP A 138 3.33 21.21 -9.68
CA ASP A 138 2.71 21.61 -10.95
C ASP A 138 2.14 23.04 -10.85
N GLU A 139 1.37 23.49 -11.84
CA GLU A 139 0.80 24.84 -11.85
C GLU A 139 -0.19 25.13 -10.70
N GLN A 140 -0.75 24.10 -10.09
CA GLN A 140 -1.81 24.19 -9.08
C GLN A 140 -1.41 23.59 -7.72
N ARG A 141 -0.31 22.82 -7.68
CA ARG A 141 0.08 21.98 -6.54
C ARG A 141 1.56 22.13 -6.26
N ASP A 142 1.87 22.23 -4.99
CA ASP A 142 3.25 22.22 -4.48
C ASP A 142 3.32 21.40 -3.21
N TYR A 143 3.84 20.16 -3.34
CA TYR A 143 4.04 19.25 -2.23
C TYR A 143 5.52 18.99 -2.04
N SER A 144 6.05 19.38 -0.92
CA SER A 144 7.44 19.06 -0.51
C SER A 144 7.59 17.62 -0.05
N ASP A 145 6.48 16.95 0.27
CA ASP A 145 6.43 15.57 0.71
C ASP A 145 5.07 14.94 0.35
N GLY A 146 5.09 13.81 -0.32
CA GLY A 146 3.88 13.18 -0.84
C GLY A 146 3.98 11.66 -0.94
N VAL A 147 2.90 11.07 -1.44
CA VAL A 147 2.78 9.63 -1.73
C VAL A 147 2.56 9.46 -3.22
N GLU A 148 3.44 8.72 -3.87
CA GLU A 148 3.33 8.39 -5.29
C GLU A 148 3.08 6.91 -5.49
N GLY A 149 2.22 6.60 -6.45
CA GLY A 149 2.02 5.27 -6.98
C GLY A 149 2.49 5.14 -8.43
N ILE A 150 3.18 4.05 -8.73
CA ILE A 150 3.58 3.70 -10.09
C ILE A 150 2.93 2.38 -10.46
N VAL A 151 1.96 2.42 -11.38
CA VAL A 151 1.32 1.22 -11.92
C VAL A 151 2.21 0.62 -13.00
N GLN A 152 2.56 -0.62 -12.82
CA GLN A 152 3.39 -1.41 -13.74
C GLN A 152 2.51 -2.42 -14.47
N MET A 153 2.60 -2.45 -15.79
CA MET A 153 1.84 -3.34 -16.65
C MET A 153 2.57 -4.66 -16.87
N LEU A 154 1.84 -5.76 -17.00
CA LEU A 154 2.36 -7.04 -17.45
C LEU A 154 2.90 -6.95 -18.87
N ARG A 155 4.02 -7.61 -19.12
CA ARG A 155 4.64 -7.65 -20.44
C ARG A 155 3.75 -8.37 -21.44
N GLY A 156 3.53 -7.76 -22.61
CA GLY A 156 2.71 -8.32 -23.68
C GLY A 156 1.22 -7.97 -23.61
N GLN A 157 0.79 -7.23 -22.60
CA GLN A 157 -0.59 -6.71 -22.55
C GLN A 157 -0.75 -5.48 -23.45
N ASN A 158 -2.00 -5.19 -23.81
CA ASN A 158 -2.35 -3.99 -24.58
C ASN A 158 -2.37 -2.75 -23.67
N PRO A 159 -1.45 -1.77 -23.85
CA PRO A 159 -1.40 -0.61 -22.97
C PRO A 159 -2.68 0.21 -22.94
N SER A 160 -3.38 0.34 -24.09
CA SER A 160 -4.59 1.15 -24.18
C SER A 160 -5.74 0.55 -23.37
N GLU A 161 -5.88 -0.76 -23.37
CA GLU A 161 -6.93 -1.45 -22.60
C GLU A 161 -6.61 -1.40 -21.10
N VAL A 162 -5.36 -1.72 -20.72
CA VAL A 162 -4.95 -1.69 -19.31
C VAL A 162 -5.09 -0.27 -18.73
N LEU A 163 -4.67 0.76 -19.47
CA LEU A 163 -4.80 2.16 -19.02
C LEU A 163 -6.26 2.57 -18.86
N LYS A 164 -7.14 2.16 -19.80
CA LYS A 164 -8.58 2.42 -19.69
C LYS A 164 -9.18 1.82 -18.42
N ASP A 165 -8.81 0.57 -18.10
CA ASP A 165 -9.30 -0.09 -16.89
C ASP A 165 -8.67 0.49 -15.61
N VAL A 166 -7.40 0.95 -15.67
CA VAL A 166 -6.75 1.68 -14.57
C VAL A 166 -7.47 3.01 -14.31
N HIS A 167 -7.80 3.79 -15.35
CA HIS A 167 -8.56 5.03 -15.18
C HIS A 167 -9.91 4.79 -14.53
N LYS A 168 -10.65 3.77 -15.00
CA LYS A 168 -11.92 3.39 -14.39
C LYS A 168 -11.78 3.06 -12.91
N ALA A 169 -10.73 2.31 -12.54
CA ALA A 169 -10.46 1.98 -11.13
C ALA A 169 -10.07 3.22 -10.30
N VAL A 170 -9.37 4.19 -10.90
CA VAL A 170 -9.04 5.47 -10.26
C VAL A 170 -10.30 6.32 -10.05
N ASP A 171 -11.21 6.37 -11.05
CA ASP A 171 -12.48 7.10 -10.93
C ASP A 171 -13.36 6.49 -9.84
N GLU A 172 -13.46 5.15 -9.75
CA GLU A 172 -14.16 4.46 -8.67
C GLU A 172 -13.54 4.75 -7.30
N LEU A 173 -12.21 4.75 -7.20
CA LEU A 173 -11.49 5.10 -5.97
C LEU A 173 -11.78 6.54 -5.53
N ASN A 174 -11.71 7.49 -6.45
CA ASN A 174 -11.96 8.90 -6.16
C ASN A 174 -13.42 9.22 -5.86
N GLY A 175 -14.37 8.46 -6.44
CA GLY A 175 -15.80 8.71 -6.26
C GLY A 175 -16.38 8.09 -5.00
N ASP A 176 -16.09 6.81 -4.75
CA ASP A 176 -16.87 6.01 -3.81
C ASP A 176 -16.05 5.38 -2.66
N VAL A 177 -14.73 5.29 -2.78
CA VAL A 177 -13.90 4.47 -1.88
C VAL A 177 -13.01 5.30 -0.97
N LEU A 178 -12.37 6.34 -1.51
CA LEU A 178 -11.48 7.20 -0.74
C LEU A 178 -12.30 8.15 0.15
N PRO A 179 -11.78 8.49 1.35
CA PRO A 179 -12.41 9.47 2.23
C PRO A 179 -12.54 10.84 1.55
N GLU A 180 -13.51 11.63 2.00
CA GLU A 180 -13.70 13.00 1.55
C GLU A 180 -12.40 13.83 1.72
N GLY A 181 -12.01 14.52 0.67
CA GLY A 181 -10.79 15.34 0.66
C GLY A 181 -9.51 14.58 0.32
N VAL A 182 -9.58 13.28 0.01
CA VAL A 182 -8.46 12.50 -0.54
C VAL A 182 -8.74 12.19 -1.99
N SER A 183 -7.75 12.40 -2.87
CA SER A 183 -7.88 12.08 -4.28
C SER A 183 -6.58 11.55 -4.90
N ILE A 184 -6.74 10.74 -5.92
CA ILE A 184 -5.66 10.26 -6.78
C ILE A 184 -5.54 11.22 -7.96
N HIS A 185 -4.37 11.82 -8.13
CA HIS A 185 -4.06 12.72 -9.23
C HIS A 185 -3.01 12.11 -10.17
N PRO A 186 -3.38 11.70 -11.39
CA PRO A 186 -2.42 11.28 -12.41
C PRO A 186 -1.56 12.46 -12.86
N PHE A 187 -0.24 12.27 -12.93
CA PHE A 187 0.68 13.28 -13.45
C PHE A 187 1.56 12.79 -14.60
N MET A 188 1.69 11.48 -14.76
CA MET A 188 2.35 10.88 -15.90
C MET A 188 1.48 9.76 -16.47
N ASP A 189 0.73 10.10 -17.50
CA ASP A 189 -0.12 9.19 -18.23
C ASP A 189 0.36 9.07 -19.67
N ARG A 190 0.45 7.84 -20.15
CA ARG A 190 0.85 7.56 -21.54
C ARG A 190 -0.33 7.41 -22.49
N THR A 191 -1.55 7.57 -22.00
CA THR A 191 -2.77 7.45 -22.81
C THR A 191 -2.75 8.40 -24.00
N ASP A 192 -2.40 9.67 -23.76
CA ASP A 192 -2.32 10.68 -24.81
C ASP A 192 -1.24 10.35 -25.84
N LEU A 193 -0.09 9.87 -25.40
CA LEU A 193 1.00 9.45 -26.28
C LEU A 193 0.57 8.27 -27.17
N VAL A 194 -0.06 7.26 -26.58
CA VAL A 194 -0.55 6.08 -27.30
C VAL A 194 -1.66 6.49 -28.27
N GLY A 195 -2.62 7.31 -27.83
CA GLY A 195 -3.70 7.85 -28.66
C GLY A 195 -3.18 8.65 -29.86
N THR A 196 -2.26 9.58 -29.64
CA THR A 196 -1.63 10.39 -30.70
C THR A 196 -0.85 9.52 -31.69
N THR A 197 -0.11 8.52 -31.19
CA THR A 197 0.63 7.58 -32.04
C THR A 197 -0.31 6.76 -32.92
N LEU A 198 -1.34 6.17 -32.35
CA LEU A 198 -2.34 5.40 -33.09
C LEU A 198 -3.08 6.26 -34.12
N HIS A 199 -3.47 7.49 -33.76
CA HIS A 199 -4.12 8.41 -34.68
C HIS A 199 -3.20 8.78 -35.85
N THR A 200 -1.93 9.08 -35.57
CA THR A 200 -0.94 9.41 -36.63
C THR A 200 -0.72 8.25 -37.57
N VAL A 201 -0.53 7.02 -37.04
CA VAL A 201 -0.36 5.81 -37.88
C VAL A 201 -1.62 5.55 -38.70
N SER A 202 -2.80 5.59 -38.11
CA SER A 202 -4.07 5.36 -38.80
C SER A 202 -4.30 6.36 -39.91
N ARG A 203 -4.02 7.65 -39.66
CA ARG A 203 -4.14 8.72 -40.66
C ARG A 203 -3.18 8.50 -41.84
N THR A 204 -1.90 8.20 -41.53
CA THR A 204 -0.88 7.97 -42.58
C THR A 204 -1.23 6.75 -43.45
N LEU A 205 -1.73 5.68 -42.84
CA LEU A 205 -2.21 4.50 -43.57
C LEU A 205 -3.41 4.83 -44.47
N LEU A 206 -4.37 5.61 -43.95
CA LEU A 206 -5.54 6.03 -44.71
C LEU A 206 -5.14 6.92 -45.89
N GLU A 207 -4.28 7.90 -45.69
CA GLU A 207 -3.76 8.78 -46.74
C GLU A 207 -2.99 7.99 -47.78
N GLY A 208 -2.14 7.03 -47.37
CA GLY A 208 -1.42 6.13 -48.29
C GLY A 208 -2.38 5.24 -49.11
N MET A 209 -3.40 4.67 -48.47
CA MET A 209 -4.40 3.84 -49.14
C MET A 209 -5.20 4.65 -50.14
N LEU A 210 -5.63 5.87 -49.82
CA LEU A 210 -6.33 6.78 -50.71
C LEU A 210 -5.47 7.14 -51.95
N LEU A 211 -4.20 7.40 -51.74
CA LEU A 211 -3.26 7.72 -52.80
C LEU A 211 -3.08 6.55 -53.76
N VAL A 212 -2.94 5.30 -53.25
CA VAL A 212 -2.88 4.08 -54.07
C VAL A 212 -4.15 3.89 -54.84
N LEU A 213 -5.33 4.05 -54.22
CA LEU A 213 -6.63 3.99 -54.89
C LEU A 213 -6.75 5.03 -56.03
N LEU A 214 -6.32 6.28 -55.76
CA LEU A 214 -6.36 7.35 -56.76
C LEU A 214 -5.47 7.01 -57.97
N VAL A 215 -4.27 6.46 -57.75
CA VAL A 215 -3.39 6.04 -58.82
C VAL A 215 -4.02 4.89 -59.63
N LEU A 216 -4.63 3.90 -58.96
CA LEU A 216 -5.31 2.78 -59.63
C LEU A 216 -6.53 3.20 -60.45
N ILE A 217 -7.22 4.29 -60.10
CA ILE A 217 -8.37 4.81 -60.82
C ILE A 217 -7.87 5.62 -62.06
N LEU A 218 -6.72 6.27 -61.97
CA LEU A 218 -6.17 7.10 -63.05
C LEU A 218 -5.45 6.29 -64.13
N PHE A 219 -4.96 5.12 -63.82
CA PHE A 219 -4.29 4.17 -64.74
C PHE A 219 -5.18 2.96 -65.06
#